data_cee149a9ae1e5cc53c8af331730d6cef
#
_entry.id   cee149a9ae1e5cc53c8af331730d6cef
#
_cell.length_a   1.000
_cell.length_b   1.000
_cell.length_c   1.000
_cell.angle_alpha   90.00
_cell.angle_beta   90.00
_cell.angle_gamma   90.00
#
_symmetry.space_group_name_H-M   'P 1'
#
loop_
_entity.id
_entity.type
_entity.pdbx_description
1 polymer ?
#
loop_
_entity_poly.entity_id
_entity_poly.type
_entity_poly.pdbx_seq_one_letter_code
_entity_poly.pdbx_strand_id
1 'polypeptide(L)'
;FRSVSYLVRRLEENSAPQNFLYALFAPGEEPLADQEEMFRRAVAKRWDTFAGARRTQNRLEDSGRQAPDSGRFRNEPDTDPAITPNRTWAKRALANDPGEHGVQEVTDPSAVESYVARAKELGTEWGKRPAAERAAALDAVADQLAAKRGDFISVAAYEANKTVTQTD
;
A
#
# COMPACT_ATOMS: atom_id res chain seq x y z
N PHE A 1 -7.39 27.93 -11.28
CA PHE A 1 -6.45 27.05 -10.56
C PHE A 1 -5.86 25.94 -11.44
N ARG A 2 -6.63 25.22 -12.28
CA ARG A 2 -6.11 24.13 -13.12
C ARG A 2 -5.06 24.57 -14.14
N SER A 3 -5.21 25.77 -14.73
CA SER A 3 -4.27 26.30 -15.71
C SER A 3 -2.90 26.64 -15.10
N VAL A 4 -2.89 27.19 -13.90
CA VAL A 4 -1.63 27.53 -13.18
C VAL A 4 -0.89 26.26 -12.80
N SER A 5 -1.57 25.27 -12.23
CA SER A 5 -0.98 23.97 -11.90
C SER A 5 -0.40 23.26 -13.13
N TYR A 6 -1.08 23.37 -14.27
CA TYR A 6 -0.58 22.83 -15.54
C TYR A 6 0.71 23.54 -15.99
N LEU A 7 0.74 24.87 -15.94
CA LEU A 7 1.92 25.64 -16.34
C LEU A 7 3.12 25.37 -15.43
N VAL A 8 2.91 25.37 -14.10
CA VAL A 8 3.97 25.06 -13.15
C VAL A 8 4.56 23.67 -13.42
N ARG A 9 3.69 22.67 -13.62
CA ARG A 9 4.12 21.31 -13.94
C ARG A 9 4.92 21.24 -15.26
N ARG A 10 4.51 22.00 -16.30
CA ARG A 10 5.27 22.06 -17.55
C ARG A 10 6.64 22.70 -17.37
N LEU A 11 6.74 23.75 -16.56
CA LEU A 11 8.02 24.39 -16.24
C LEU A 11 8.94 23.44 -15.49
N GLU A 12 8.43 22.73 -14.48
CA GLU A 12 9.19 21.73 -13.74
C GLU A 12 9.68 20.59 -14.63
N GLU A 13 8.82 20.07 -15.50
CA GLU A 13 9.18 19.00 -16.43
C GLU A 13 10.25 19.46 -17.43
N ASN A 14 10.16 20.70 -17.93
CA ASN A 14 11.15 21.26 -18.86
C ASN A 14 12.50 21.56 -18.20
N SER A 15 12.49 21.82 -16.89
CA SER A 15 13.70 22.10 -16.10
C SER A 15 14.37 20.83 -15.57
N ALA A 16 13.72 19.68 -15.73
CA ALA A 16 14.26 18.42 -15.21
C ALA A 16 15.51 17.99 -16.00
N PRO A 17 16.57 17.52 -15.32
CA PRO A 17 17.81 17.10 -16.00
C PRO A 17 17.61 16.03 -17.06
N GLN A 18 16.53 15.24 -16.96
CA GLN A 18 16.17 14.19 -17.93
C GLN A 18 15.46 14.72 -19.17
N ASN A 19 15.08 16.00 -19.19
CA ASN A 19 14.41 16.60 -20.33
C ASN A 19 15.42 16.99 -21.42
N PHE A 20 15.12 16.65 -22.66
CA PHE A 20 15.96 17.01 -23.81
C PHE A 20 16.22 18.52 -23.93
N LEU A 21 15.22 19.36 -23.63
CA LEU A 21 15.40 20.82 -23.67
C LEU A 21 16.42 21.30 -22.64
N TYR A 22 16.46 20.69 -21.45
CA TYR A 22 17.50 21.00 -20.46
C TYR A 22 18.88 20.68 -21.03
N ALA A 23 19.06 19.48 -21.59
CA ALA A 23 20.33 19.07 -22.19
C ALA A 23 20.76 19.96 -23.38
N LEU A 24 19.80 20.45 -24.17
CA LEU A 24 20.07 21.30 -25.30
C LEU A 24 20.63 22.70 -24.93
N PHE A 25 20.21 23.23 -23.76
CA PHE A 25 20.64 24.54 -23.28
C PHE A 25 21.68 24.47 -22.14
N ALA A 26 22.00 23.28 -21.66
CA ALA A 26 23.02 23.11 -20.64
C ALA A 26 24.42 23.36 -21.22
N PRO A 27 25.33 23.96 -20.44
CA PRO A 27 26.72 24.14 -20.90
C PRO A 27 27.46 22.80 -20.98
N GLY A 28 28.26 22.64 -22.05
CA GLY A 28 29.06 21.43 -22.27
C GLY A 28 28.41 20.43 -23.23
N GLU A 29 29.21 19.43 -23.64
CA GLU A 29 28.76 18.39 -24.58
C GLU A 29 28.17 17.15 -23.88
N GLU A 30 28.51 16.91 -22.60
CA GLU A 30 28.08 15.75 -21.83
C GLU A 30 26.56 15.56 -21.78
N PRO A 31 25.74 16.61 -21.51
CA PRO A 31 24.29 16.45 -21.43
C PRO A 31 23.64 15.98 -22.73
N LEU A 32 24.18 16.38 -23.90
CA LEU A 32 23.70 15.91 -25.18
C LEU A 32 24.15 14.48 -25.49
N ALA A 33 25.36 14.10 -25.09
CA ALA A 33 25.87 12.73 -25.21
C ALA A 33 25.02 11.76 -24.38
N ASP A 34 24.62 12.15 -23.18
CA ASP A 34 23.72 11.35 -22.33
C ASP A 34 22.32 11.16 -22.99
N GLN A 35 21.80 12.19 -23.65
CA GLN A 35 20.52 12.11 -24.38
C GLN A 35 20.65 11.17 -25.59
N GLU A 36 21.77 11.22 -26.31
CA GLU A 36 22.03 10.31 -27.42
C GLU A 36 22.13 8.85 -26.94
N GLU A 37 22.82 8.60 -25.83
CA GLU A 37 22.89 7.26 -25.24
C GLU A 37 21.52 6.76 -24.78
N MET A 38 20.73 7.60 -24.13
CA MET A 38 19.33 7.28 -23.73
C MET A 38 18.49 6.92 -24.95
N PHE A 39 18.60 7.68 -26.04
CA PHE A 39 17.90 7.39 -27.29
C PHE A 39 18.32 6.04 -27.87
N ARG A 40 19.63 5.79 -27.98
CA ARG A 40 20.17 4.51 -28.49
C ARG A 40 19.71 3.32 -27.65
N ARG A 41 19.71 3.44 -26.31
CA ARG A 41 19.15 2.43 -25.40
C ARG A 41 17.66 2.19 -25.64
N ALA A 42 16.88 3.26 -25.79
CA ALA A 42 15.45 3.14 -26.05
C ALA A 42 15.18 2.43 -27.39
N VAL A 43 15.95 2.76 -28.44
CA VAL A 43 15.84 2.08 -29.74
C VAL A 43 16.21 0.60 -29.62
N ALA A 44 17.27 0.26 -28.90
CA ALA A 44 17.68 -1.13 -28.71
C ALA A 44 16.61 -1.95 -27.98
N LYS A 45 15.95 -1.35 -26.99
CA LYS A 45 14.92 -2.00 -26.14
C LYS A 45 13.48 -1.84 -26.65
N ARG A 46 13.27 -1.28 -27.83
CA ARG A 46 11.92 -0.95 -28.32
C ARG A 46 10.97 -2.14 -28.39
N TRP A 47 11.50 -3.34 -28.61
CA TRP A 47 10.72 -4.57 -28.67
C TRP A 47 10.62 -5.32 -27.34
N ASP A 48 11.46 -4.96 -26.36
CA ASP A 48 11.47 -5.54 -25.02
C ASP A 48 10.58 -4.75 -24.05
N THR A 49 9.89 -3.72 -24.55
CA THR A 49 9.03 -2.88 -23.73
C THR A 49 7.76 -3.64 -23.37
N PHE A 50 7.53 -3.80 -22.08
CA PHE A 50 6.27 -4.36 -21.59
C PHE A 50 5.08 -3.48 -22.01
N ALA A 51 4.21 -4.04 -22.85
CA ALA A 51 3.03 -3.34 -23.40
C ALA A 51 1.77 -3.49 -22.54
N GLY A 52 1.83 -4.28 -21.46
CA GLY A 52 0.70 -4.50 -20.56
C GLY A 52 0.46 -3.35 -19.57
N ALA A 53 -0.65 -3.41 -18.88
CA ALA A 53 -0.95 -2.48 -17.81
C ALA A 53 0.05 -2.65 -16.65
N ARG A 54 0.64 -1.56 -16.18
CA ARG A 54 1.56 -1.57 -15.01
C ARG A 54 0.80 -1.67 -13.68
N ARG A 55 -0.45 -1.22 -13.67
CA ARG A 55 -1.33 -1.25 -12.51
C ARG A 55 -2.28 -2.43 -12.69
N THR A 56 -2.02 -3.52 -11.97
CA THR A 56 -2.72 -4.81 -12.13
C THR A 56 -3.49 -5.25 -10.89
N GLN A 57 -3.37 -4.49 -9.78
CA GLN A 57 -4.09 -4.81 -8.56
C GLN A 57 -5.60 -4.85 -8.79
N ASN A 58 -6.26 -5.88 -8.30
CA ASN A 58 -7.71 -6.04 -8.41
C ASN A 58 -8.30 -6.55 -7.10
N ARG A 59 -8.70 -5.66 -6.22
CA ARG A 59 -9.26 -5.99 -4.90
C ARG A 59 -10.59 -6.77 -4.97
N LEU A 60 -11.25 -6.82 -6.11
CA LEU A 60 -12.45 -7.65 -6.28
C LEU A 60 -12.10 -9.14 -6.46
N GLU A 61 -10.90 -9.44 -6.92
CA GLU A 61 -10.40 -10.78 -7.21
C GLU A 61 -9.33 -11.24 -6.22
N ASP A 62 -8.64 -10.29 -5.58
CA ASP A 62 -7.62 -10.57 -4.58
C ASP A 62 -8.28 -11.17 -3.33
N SER A 63 -7.92 -12.39 -2.99
CA SER A 63 -8.52 -13.16 -1.88
C SER A 63 -7.62 -13.28 -0.65
N GLY A 64 -6.55 -12.50 -0.54
CA GLY A 64 -5.64 -12.59 0.60
C GLY A 64 -4.35 -11.79 0.44
N ARG A 65 -3.45 -12.00 1.38
CA ARG A 65 -2.13 -11.36 1.39
C ARG A 65 -1.27 -11.86 0.22
N GLN A 66 -0.63 -10.93 -0.47
CA GLN A 66 0.37 -11.28 -1.48
C GLN A 66 1.67 -11.68 -0.78
N ALA A 67 2.08 -12.95 -0.95
CA ALA A 67 3.35 -13.40 -0.43
C ALA A 67 4.51 -12.63 -1.06
N PRO A 68 5.52 -12.22 -0.29
CA PRO A 68 6.67 -11.51 -0.84
C PRO A 68 7.54 -12.45 -1.70
N ASP A 69 7.79 -12.07 -2.94
CA ASP A 69 8.58 -12.85 -3.90
C ASP A 69 10.05 -13.07 -3.51
N SER A 70 10.57 -12.32 -2.54
CA SER A 70 12.00 -12.22 -2.28
C SER A 70 12.46 -12.71 -0.90
N GLY A 71 11.58 -13.26 -0.07
CA GLY A 71 11.89 -13.62 1.33
C GLY A 71 12.22 -12.40 2.22
N ARG A 72 12.10 -11.18 1.71
CA ARG A 72 12.24 -9.95 2.49
C ARG A 72 10.87 -9.44 2.90
N PHE A 73 10.79 -8.89 4.11
CA PHE A 73 9.59 -8.22 4.57
C PHE A 73 9.22 -7.07 3.62
N ARG A 74 7.96 -7.03 3.22
CA ARG A 74 7.33 -5.90 2.54
C ARG A 74 5.98 -5.66 3.18
N ASN A 75 5.62 -4.38 3.31
CA ASN A 75 4.26 -4.03 3.67
C ASN A 75 3.31 -4.50 2.58
N GLU A 76 2.11 -4.88 2.99
CA GLU A 76 1.01 -5.10 2.05
C GLU A 76 0.76 -3.80 1.26
N PRO A 77 0.61 -3.87 -0.06
CA PRO A 77 0.40 -2.66 -0.85
C PRO A 77 -0.97 -2.04 -0.56
N ASP A 78 -0.98 -0.71 -0.46
CA ASP A 78 -2.21 0.06 -0.38
C ASP A 78 -3.10 -0.18 -1.60
N THR A 79 -4.40 0.00 -1.43
CA THR A 79 -5.37 -0.11 -2.51
C THR A 79 -5.21 1.05 -3.50
N ASP A 80 -4.83 0.74 -4.75
CA ASP A 80 -4.65 1.76 -5.79
C ASP A 80 -5.99 2.36 -6.24
N PRO A 81 -6.29 3.62 -5.90
CA PRO A 81 -7.56 4.26 -6.23
C PRO A 81 -7.70 4.62 -7.71
N ALA A 82 -6.63 4.54 -8.50
CA ALA A 82 -6.68 4.81 -9.93
C ALA A 82 -7.38 3.67 -10.70
N ILE A 83 -7.48 2.47 -10.11
CA ILE A 83 -8.04 1.27 -10.72
C ILE A 83 -9.55 1.18 -10.42
N THR A 84 -10.37 1.03 -11.44
CA THR A 84 -11.83 1.00 -11.28
C THR A 84 -12.34 -0.16 -10.42
N PRO A 85 -11.89 -1.42 -10.57
CA PRO A 85 -12.24 -2.51 -9.66
C PRO A 85 -11.99 -2.19 -8.19
N ASN A 86 -10.84 -1.56 -7.88
CA ASN A 86 -10.51 -1.19 -6.51
C ASN A 86 -11.46 -0.13 -5.92
N ARG A 87 -11.84 0.86 -6.73
CA ARG A 87 -12.87 1.84 -6.31
C ARG A 87 -14.23 1.18 -6.08
N THR A 88 -14.57 0.20 -6.90
CA THR A 88 -15.83 -0.55 -6.73
C THR A 88 -15.78 -1.38 -5.45
N TRP A 89 -14.67 -2.06 -5.18
CA TRP A 89 -14.44 -2.78 -3.94
C TRP A 89 -14.52 -1.87 -2.71
N ALA A 90 -13.84 -0.73 -2.73
CA ALA A 90 -13.86 0.24 -1.63
C ALA A 90 -15.29 0.77 -1.35
N LYS A 91 -16.06 1.06 -2.40
CA LYS A 91 -17.47 1.46 -2.25
C LYS A 91 -18.33 0.35 -1.62
N ARG A 92 -18.09 -0.91 -1.98
CA ARG A 92 -18.79 -2.05 -1.35
C ARG A 92 -18.42 -2.19 0.12
N ALA A 93 -17.13 -2.07 0.46
CA ALA A 93 -16.65 -2.10 1.84
C ALA A 93 -17.35 -1.00 2.69
N LEU A 94 -17.39 0.24 2.19
CA LEU A 94 -18.04 1.36 2.90
C LEU A 94 -19.57 1.24 2.98
N ALA A 95 -20.20 0.53 2.06
CA ALA A 95 -21.65 0.31 2.07
C ALA A 95 -22.07 -0.88 2.95
N ASN A 96 -21.11 -1.67 3.39
CA ASN A 96 -21.37 -2.78 4.29
C ASN A 96 -21.64 -2.24 5.70
N ASP A 97 -22.79 -2.60 6.29
CA ASP A 97 -23.06 -2.29 7.69
C ASP A 97 -22.17 -3.22 8.55
N PRO A 98 -21.26 -2.64 9.36
CA PRO A 98 -20.40 -3.48 10.19
C PRO A 98 -21.18 -4.28 11.24
N GLY A 99 -22.41 -3.90 11.58
CA GLY A 99 -23.23 -4.57 12.56
C GLY A 99 -22.64 -4.50 13.98
N GLU A 100 -23.10 -5.40 14.84
CA GLU A 100 -22.51 -5.59 16.17
C GLU A 100 -21.25 -6.45 16.06
N HIS A 101 -20.09 -5.95 16.52
CA HIS A 101 -18.80 -6.65 16.42
C HIS A 101 -18.53 -7.59 17.57
N GLY A 102 -19.47 -7.70 18.54
CA GLY A 102 -19.28 -8.52 19.73
C GLY A 102 -18.16 -8.05 20.66
N VAL A 103 -17.61 -6.86 20.43
CA VAL A 103 -16.62 -6.25 21.32
C VAL A 103 -17.35 -5.62 22.50
N GLN A 104 -17.09 -6.12 23.70
CA GLN A 104 -17.67 -5.56 24.92
C GLN A 104 -16.85 -4.37 25.40
N GLU A 105 -17.52 -3.32 25.79
CA GLU A 105 -16.88 -2.19 26.48
C GLU A 105 -16.43 -2.64 27.87
N VAL A 106 -15.14 -2.41 28.16
CA VAL A 106 -14.55 -2.72 29.46
C VAL A 106 -14.49 -1.44 30.28
N THR A 107 -15.43 -1.25 31.19
CA THR A 107 -15.54 -0.07 32.04
C THR A 107 -14.98 -0.26 33.45
N ASP A 108 -14.78 -1.51 33.87
CA ASP A 108 -14.23 -1.82 35.18
C ASP A 108 -12.69 -1.85 35.18
N PRO A 109 -12.02 -0.96 35.95
CA PRO A 109 -10.57 -0.95 36.06
C PRO A 109 -9.98 -2.29 36.54
N SER A 110 -10.67 -3.00 37.42
CA SER A 110 -10.22 -4.31 37.94
C SER A 110 -10.17 -5.40 36.86
N ALA A 111 -11.10 -5.33 35.91
CA ALA A 111 -11.09 -6.18 34.74
C ALA A 111 -9.88 -5.89 33.84
N VAL A 112 -9.52 -4.62 33.66
CA VAL A 112 -8.32 -4.23 32.89
C VAL A 112 -7.06 -4.77 33.56
N GLU A 113 -6.93 -4.64 34.88
CA GLU A 113 -5.78 -5.18 35.63
C GLU A 113 -5.67 -6.71 35.48
N SER A 114 -6.80 -7.43 35.53
CA SER A 114 -6.82 -8.88 35.36
C SER A 114 -6.42 -9.28 33.92
N TYR A 115 -6.85 -8.55 32.88
CA TYR A 115 -6.40 -8.79 31.50
C TYR A 115 -4.91 -8.54 31.33
N VAL A 116 -4.37 -7.48 31.92
CA VAL A 116 -2.93 -7.19 31.88
C VAL A 116 -2.13 -8.28 32.58
N ALA A 117 -2.57 -8.71 33.77
CA ALA A 117 -1.92 -9.81 34.50
C ALA A 117 -1.92 -11.11 33.68
N ARG A 118 -3.04 -11.44 33.05
CA ARG A 118 -3.18 -12.60 32.18
C ARG A 118 -2.30 -12.52 30.95
N ALA A 119 -2.28 -11.35 30.31
CA ALA A 119 -1.42 -11.11 29.13
C ALA A 119 0.06 -11.25 29.48
N LYS A 120 0.49 -10.79 30.66
CA LYS A 120 1.87 -10.90 31.15
C LYS A 120 2.27 -12.36 31.44
N GLU A 121 1.38 -13.14 32.05
CA GLU A 121 1.57 -14.57 32.26
C GLU A 121 1.75 -15.29 30.91
N LEU A 122 0.80 -15.13 30.00
CA LEU A 122 0.81 -15.76 28.68
C LEU A 122 2.00 -15.29 27.83
N GLY A 123 2.40 -14.03 27.95
CA GLY A 123 3.56 -13.45 27.26
C GLY A 123 4.87 -14.13 27.64
N THR A 124 5.00 -14.59 28.90
CA THR A 124 6.18 -15.34 29.32
C THR A 124 6.31 -16.69 28.60
N GLU A 125 5.22 -17.41 28.46
CA GLU A 125 5.21 -18.68 27.71
C GLU A 125 5.35 -18.48 26.22
N TRP A 126 4.71 -17.42 25.65
CA TRP A 126 4.88 -17.03 24.27
C TRP A 126 6.35 -16.71 23.93
N GLY A 127 7.05 -16.00 24.83
CA GLY A 127 8.45 -15.64 24.65
C GLY A 127 9.40 -16.84 24.58
N LYS A 128 9.04 -17.98 25.21
CA LYS A 128 9.82 -19.21 25.16
C LYS A 128 9.65 -20.03 23.88
N ARG A 129 8.60 -19.76 23.09
CA ARG A 129 8.36 -20.48 21.83
C ARG A 129 9.46 -20.20 20.81
N PRO A 130 9.80 -21.16 19.95
CA PRO A 130 10.71 -20.95 18.83
C PRO A 130 10.28 -19.76 17.98
N ALA A 131 11.26 -19.01 17.46
CA ALA A 131 10.98 -17.83 16.62
C ALA A 131 10.11 -18.17 15.40
N ALA A 132 10.32 -19.35 14.80
CA ALA A 132 9.53 -19.82 13.66
C ALA A 132 8.04 -20.02 13.99
N GLU A 133 7.72 -20.55 15.18
CA GLU A 133 6.33 -20.71 15.61
C GLU A 133 5.65 -19.37 15.85
N ARG A 134 6.37 -18.42 16.44
CA ARG A 134 5.87 -17.06 16.66
C ARG A 134 5.65 -16.32 15.34
N ALA A 135 6.58 -16.48 14.39
CA ALA A 135 6.44 -15.93 13.06
C ALA A 135 5.22 -16.51 12.35
N ALA A 136 5.04 -17.84 12.36
CA ALA A 136 3.88 -18.48 11.73
C ALA A 136 2.54 -18.00 12.31
N ALA A 137 2.47 -17.76 13.62
CA ALA A 137 1.26 -17.23 14.25
C ALA A 137 0.97 -15.79 13.81
N LEU A 138 2.00 -14.94 13.68
CA LEU A 138 1.85 -13.56 13.19
C LEU A 138 1.49 -13.53 11.69
N ASP A 139 2.06 -14.44 10.90
CA ASP A 139 1.69 -14.60 9.49
C ASP A 139 0.21 -15.00 9.34
N ALA A 140 -0.27 -15.92 10.17
CA ALA A 140 -1.68 -16.30 10.18
C ALA A 140 -2.61 -15.13 10.54
N VAL A 141 -2.19 -14.24 11.46
CA VAL A 141 -2.94 -13.02 11.78
C VAL A 141 -2.94 -12.07 10.58
N ALA A 142 -1.79 -11.88 9.94
CA ALA A 142 -1.68 -11.03 8.74
C ALA A 142 -2.57 -11.53 7.59
N ASP A 143 -2.64 -12.84 7.39
CA ASP A 143 -3.53 -13.46 6.40
C ASP A 143 -5.02 -13.17 6.70
N GLN A 144 -5.41 -13.25 7.98
CA GLN A 144 -6.78 -12.91 8.40
C GLN A 144 -7.09 -11.41 8.21
N LEU A 145 -6.14 -10.54 8.54
CA LEU A 145 -6.29 -9.10 8.30
C LEU A 145 -6.47 -8.79 6.82
N ALA A 146 -5.67 -9.40 5.96
CA ALA A 146 -5.77 -9.22 4.51
C ALA A 146 -7.11 -9.73 3.97
N ALA A 147 -7.56 -10.92 4.40
CA ALA A 147 -8.82 -11.52 3.98
C ALA A 147 -10.05 -10.69 4.41
N LYS A 148 -9.96 -10.03 5.57
CA LYS A 148 -11.04 -9.21 6.15
C LYS A 148 -10.81 -7.70 6.00
N ARG A 149 -9.91 -7.29 5.12
CA ARG A 149 -9.54 -5.88 4.91
C ARG A 149 -10.77 -4.97 4.72
N GLY A 150 -11.72 -5.38 3.89
CA GLY A 150 -12.96 -4.63 3.66
C GLY A 150 -13.82 -4.45 4.91
N ASP A 151 -13.89 -5.46 5.76
CA ASP A 151 -14.66 -5.41 7.01
C ASP A 151 -14.02 -4.42 8.00
N PHE A 152 -12.69 -4.45 8.14
CA PHE A 152 -11.97 -3.49 8.98
C PHE A 152 -12.13 -2.05 8.49
N ILE A 153 -12.12 -1.83 7.18
CA ILE A 153 -12.36 -0.50 6.58
C ILE A 153 -13.78 -0.04 6.90
N SER A 154 -14.78 -0.91 6.79
CA SER A 154 -16.17 -0.63 7.13
C SER A 154 -16.32 -0.20 8.59
N VAL A 155 -15.79 -0.99 9.53
CA VAL A 155 -15.82 -0.68 10.97
C VAL A 155 -15.14 0.65 11.27
N ALA A 156 -13.93 0.87 10.75
CA ALA A 156 -13.18 2.11 11.01
C ALA A 156 -13.85 3.36 10.40
N ALA A 157 -14.51 3.20 9.26
CA ALA A 157 -15.30 4.28 8.67
C ALA A 157 -16.52 4.62 9.52
N TYR A 158 -17.23 3.61 10.01
CA TYR A 158 -18.43 3.78 10.82
C TYR A 158 -18.14 4.33 12.22
N GLU A 159 -17.20 3.73 12.94
CA GLU A 159 -16.90 4.09 14.34
C GLU A 159 -15.98 5.31 14.48
N ALA A 160 -15.00 5.45 13.60
CA ALA A 160 -13.96 6.46 13.72
C ALA A 160 -13.94 7.50 12.59
N ASN A 161 -14.94 7.50 11.69
CA ASN A 161 -15.01 8.38 10.52
C ASN A 161 -13.71 8.36 9.67
N LYS A 162 -13.06 7.21 9.59
CA LYS A 162 -11.85 7.04 8.78
C LYS A 162 -12.19 6.92 7.30
N THR A 163 -11.33 7.46 6.46
CA THR A 163 -11.39 7.20 5.02
C THR A 163 -10.76 5.85 4.68
N VAL A 164 -11.07 5.31 3.49
CA VAL A 164 -10.42 4.07 3.01
C VAL A 164 -8.90 4.17 3.07
N THR A 165 -8.33 5.26 2.59
CA THR A 165 -6.87 5.48 2.55
C THR A 165 -6.22 5.59 3.95
N GLN A 166 -7.00 5.93 4.98
CA GLN A 166 -6.49 6.02 6.36
C GLN A 166 -6.53 4.68 7.09
N THR A 167 -7.31 3.74 6.58
CA THR A 167 -7.55 2.44 7.24
C THR A 167 -6.87 1.29 6.50
N ASP A 168 -6.69 1.43 5.21
CA ASP A 168 -6.13 0.44 4.28
C ASP A 168 -4.58 0.18 4.45
#